data_cdf6c21b94276dfdf6cd67f05fb646b1
#
_entry.id   cdf6c21b94276dfdf6cd67f05fb646b1
#
_cell.length_a   1.000
_cell.length_b   1.000
_cell.length_c   1.000
_cell.angle_alpha   90.00
_cell.angle_beta   90.00
_cell.angle_gamma   90.00
#
_symmetry.space_group_name_H-M   'P 1'
#
loop_
_entity.id
_entity.type
_entity.pdbx_description
1 polymer ?
#
loop_
_entity_poly.entity_id
_entity_poly.type
_entity_poly.pdbx_seq_one_letter_code
_entity_poly.pdbx_strand_id
1 'polypeptide(L)'
;MKTGVVIVKLKPIKAAELFINQHFPYCQGAVLAGSVVRGEETDSSDLDIVIFEKNIMASYRESFIDFGWPIEIFVHNLTSYKHFFAMDYKDAKPSMQRMISEGIILKDEGIIDSIKKEAKEILKKGPEEWTEEEVMIKRYFITDALDDFIGCNNRAEGIFIANSLADLVHEFVLRTNGYWIGSSKWIIRALKHYDVKFTEEFIEAFDNFYKTGEKEKVIQLTEIVLEPFGGRLFEGFSLGKEKL
;
A
#
# COMPACT_ATOMS: atom_id res chain seq x y z
N MET A 1 -24.23 -17.15 -34.12
CA MET A 1 -22.79 -17.39 -33.88
C MET A 1 -22.13 -16.03 -33.64
N LYS A 2 -21.73 -15.71 -32.42
CA LYS A 2 -20.93 -14.52 -32.17
C LYS A 2 -19.51 -14.83 -32.62
N THR A 3 -19.07 -14.25 -33.71
CA THR A 3 -17.67 -14.27 -34.13
C THR A 3 -16.87 -13.60 -33.04
N GLY A 4 -16.16 -14.39 -32.22
CA GLY A 4 -15.24 -13.88 -31.23
C GLY A 4 -14.11 -13.17 -31.96
N VAL A 5 -14.09 -11.85 -31.88
CA VAL A 5 -12.92 -11.06 -32.26
C VAL A 5 -11.82 -11.47 -31.29
N VAL A 6 -10.80 -12.16 -31.77
CA VAL A 6 -9.58 -12.43 -31.00
C VAL A 6 -8.89 -11.09 -30.81
N ILE A 7 -9.13 -10.45 -29.66
CA ILE A 7 -8.39 -9.23 -29.31
C ILE A 7 -6.97 -9.67 -28.98
N VAL A 8 -6.03 -9.36 -29.86
CA VAL A 8 -4.62 -9.62 -29.64
C VAL A 8 -4.13 -8.67 -28.55
N LYS A 9 -3.68 -9.23 -27.41
CA LYS A 9 -3.08 -8.46 -26.31
C LYS A 9 -1.78 -7.81 -26.80
N LEU A 10 -1.74 -6.51 -26.87
CA LEU A 10 -0.55 -5.75 -27.29
C LEU A 10 0.51 -5.76 -26.18
N LYS A 11 1.76 -5.41 -26.52
CA LYS A 11 2.78 -5.16 -25.50
C LYS A 11 2.33 -4.02 -24.56
N PRO A 12 2.58 -4.11 -23.24
CA PRO A 12 2.03 -3.17 -22.24
C PRO A 12 2.24 -1.69 -22.59
N ILE A 13 3.50 -1.30 -22.85
CA ILE A 13 3.86 0.09 -23.18
C ILE A 13 3.11 0.54 -24.44
N LYS A 14 3.05 -0.32 -25.47
CA LYS A 14 2.37 0.03 -26.74
C LYS A 14 0.87 0.20 -26.56
N ALA A 15 0.24 -0.65 -25.75
CA ALA A 15 -1.17 -0.56 -25.39
C ALA A 15 -1.45 0.77 -24.65
N ALA A 16 -0.64 1.09 -23.65
CA ALA A 16 -0.75 2.33 -22.88
C ALA A 16 -0.55 3.59 -23.75
N GLU A 17 0.45 3.61 -24.64
CA GLU A 17 0.65 4.72 -25.58
C GLU A 17 -0.55 4.94 -26.50
N LEU A 18 -1.09 3.86 -27.07
CA LEU A 18 -2.26 3.95 -27.96
C LEU A 18 -3.49 4.42 -27.18
N PHE A 19 -3.69 3.92 -25.97
CA PHE A 19 -4.78 4.34 -25.10
C PHE A 19 -4.71 5.84 -24.81
N ILE A 20 -3.54 6.36 -24.40
CA ILE A 20 -3.37 7.79 -24.15
C ILE A 20 -3.62 8.63 -25.41
N ASN A 21 -3.07 8.22 -26.55
CA ASN A 21 -3.27 8.95 -27.79
C ASN A 21 -4.74 8.99 -28.25
N GLN A 22 -5.50 7.94 -27.97
CA GLN A 22 -6.91 7.83 -28.35
C GLN A 22 -7.85 8.56 -27.39
N HIS A 23 -7.66 8.39 -26.09
CA HIS A 23 -8.59 8.87 -25.07
C HIS A 23 -8.18 10.19 -24.41
N PHE A 24 -6.87 10.47 -24.34
CA PHE A 24 -6.30 11.65 -23.67
C PHE A 24 -5.29 12.41 -24.55
N PRO A 25 -5.63 12.73 -25.82
CA PRO A 25 -4.67 13.32 -26.75
C PRO A 25 -4.15 14.70 -26.32
N TYR A 26 -4.84 15.38 -25.41
CA TYR A 26 -4.50 16.72 -24.93
C TYR A 26 -4.03 16.76 -23.49
N CYS A 27 -3.81 15.62 -22.83
CA CYS A 27 -3.26 15.61 -21.47
C CYS A 27 -1.84 16.20 -21.44
N GLN A 28 -1.49 16.84 -20.33
CA GLN A 28 -0.18 17.47 -20.13
C GLN A 28 0.93 16.45 -19.82
N GLY A 29 0.55 15.29 -19.32
CA GLY A 29 1.48 14.21 -19.04
C GLY A 29 0.76 12.91 -18.71
N ALA A 30 1.43 11.78 -18.96
CA ALA A 30 0.93 10.46 -18.61
C ALA A 30 2.10 9.53 -18.27
N VAL A 31 1.90 8.70 -17.25
CA VAL A 31 2.90 7.78 -16.72
C VAL A 31 2.27 6.39 -16.58
N LEU A 32 2.86 5.38 -17.23
CA LEU A 32 2.53 3.97 -17.00
C LEU A 32 3.23 3.48 -15.74
N ALA A 33 2.48 2.87 -14.85
CA ALA A 33 2.95 2.37 -13.58
C ALA A 33 2.58 0.89 -13.38
N GLY A 34 2.59 0.45 -12.14
CA GLY A 34 2.11 -0.88 -11.76
C GLY A 34 3.11 -2.01 -11.97
N SER A 35 2.59 -3.25 -11.99
CA SER A 35 3.41 -4.47 -12.07
C SER A 35 4.16 -4.58 -13.39
N VAL A 36 3.59 -4.12 -14.48
CA VAL A 36 4.18 -4.17 -15.83
C VAL A 36 5.49 -3.37 -15.95
N VAL A 37 5.63 -2.29 -15.16
CA VAL A 37 6.85 -1.47 -15.15
C VAL A 37 7.97 -2.14 -14.38
N ARG A 38 7.64 -2.98 -13.41
CA ARG A 38 8.61 -3.72 -12.58
C ARG A 38 8.96 -5.11 -13.15
N GLY A 39 8.33 -5.52 -14.27
CA GLY A 39 8.50 -6.87 -14.82
C GLY A 39 7.88 -7.96 -13.93
N GLU A 40 6.84 -7.62 -13.18
CA GLU A 40 6.12 -8.50 -12.25
C GLU A 40 4.70 -8.81 -12.74
N GLU A 41 4.42 -8.55 -14.02
CA GLU A 41 3.10 -8.78 -14.58
C GLU A 41 2.74 -10.27 -14.64
N THR A 42 1.47 -10.54 -14.48
CA THR A 42 0.82 -11.84 -14.63
C THR A 42 -0.29 -11.74 -15.69
N ASP A 43 -0.91 -12.87 -16.04
CA ASP A 43 -2.04 -12.86 -16.98
C ASP A 43 -3.22 -12.00 -16.52
N SER A 44 -3.38 -11.81 -15.22
CA SER A 44 -4.43 -10.99 -14.59
C SER A 44 -4.00 -9.56 -14.30
N SER A 45 -2.79 -9.16 -14.68
CA SER A 45 -2.32 -7.78 -14.47
C SER A 45 -3.05 -6.78 -15.36
N ASP A 46 -3.22 -5.59 -14.84
CA ASP A 46 -3.73 -4.39 -15.49
C ASP A 46 -2.61 -3.43 -15.88
N LEU A 47 -2.97 -2.37 -16.57
CA LEU A 47 -2.12 -1.21 -16.84
C LEU A 47 -2.59 -0.07 -15.94
N ASP A 48 -1.80 0.29 -14.96
CA ASP A 48 -2.03 1.47 -14.11
C ASP A 48 -1.47 2.72 -14.83
N ILE A 49 -2.31 3.69 -15.15
CA ILE A 49 -1.87 4.91 -15.85
C ILE A 49 -2.25 6.14 -15.03
N VAL A 50 -1.25 6.92 -14.61
CA VAL A 50 -1.46 8.23 -14.00
C VAL A 50 -1.44 9.28 -15.09
N ILE A 51 -2.50 10.10 -15.18
CA ILE A 51 -2.72 11.09 -16.22
C ILE A 51 -2.85 12.48 -15.60
N PHE A 52 -2.15 13.45 -16.16
CA PHE A 52 -2.27 14.87 -15.79
C PHE A 52 -3.05 15.63 -16.85
N GLU A 53 -4.27 16.04 -16.49
CA GLU A 53 -5.22 16.73 -17.38
C GLU A 53 -5.59 18.10 -16.79
N LYS A 54 -5.37 19.18 -17.57
CA LYS A 54 -5.57 20.55 -17.10
C LYS A 54 -7.03 20.90 -16.84
N ASN A 55 -7.94 20.36 -17.67
CA ASN A 55 -9.32 20.82 -17.72
C ASN A 55 -10.29 19.92 -16.92
N ILE A 56 -9.84 19.36 -15.78
CA ILE A 56 -10.70 18.61 -14.88
C ILE A 56 -10.96 19.39 -13.59
N MET A 57 -12.19 19.32 -13.10
CA MET A 57 -12.59 19.98 -11.85
C MET A 57 -12.15 19.18 -10.61
N ALA A 58 -12.15 17.87 -10.71
CA ALA A 58 -11.76 16.96 -9.63
C ALA A 58 -11.03 15.74 -10.19
N SER A 59 -10.15 15.16 -9.37
CA SER A 59 -9.49 13.88 -9.71
C SER A 59 -10.52 12.76 -9.78
N TYR A 60 -10.29 11.81 -10.66
CA TYR A 60 -11.12 10.63 -10.78
C TYR A 60 -10.30 9.41 -11.16
N ARG A 61 -10.88 8.22 -10.93
CA ARG A 61 -10.37 6.92 -11.34
C ARG A 61 -11.42 6.26 -12.22
N GLU A 62 -10.97 5.63 -13.29
CA GLU A 62 -11.84 4.92 -14.21
C GLU A 62 -11.12 3.68 -14.75
N SER A 63 -11.88 2.65 -15.13
CA SER A 63 -11.34 1.38 -15.60
C SER A 63 -11.91 1.04 -16.96
N PHE A 64 -11.05 0.48 -17.84
CA PHE A 64 -11.35 0.13 -19.22
C PHE A 64 -10.88 -1.29 -19.52
N ILE A 65 -11.44 -1.85 -20.59
CA ILE A 65 -10.85 -3.00 -21.29
C ILE A 65 -10.53 -2.54 -22.70
N ASP A 66 -9.25 -2.34 -23.00
CA ASP A 66 -8.82 -1.90 -24.34
C ASP A 66 -7.45 -2.50 -24.70
N PHE A 67 -7.17 -2.64 -25.99
CA PHE A 67 -5.93 -3.22 -26.52
C PHE A 67 -5.54 -4.57 -25.92
N GLY A 68 -6.55 -5.34 -25.43
CA GLY A 68 -6.38 -6.64 -24.77
C GLY A 68 -5.95 -6.57 -23.29
N TRP A 69 -6.00 -5.39 -22.67
CA TRP A 69 -5.65 -5.16 -21.28
C TRP A 69 -6.81 -4.59 -20.46
N PRO A 70 -6.97 -5.00 -19.19
CA PRO A 70 -7.58 -4.14 -18.19
C PRO A 70 -6.68 -2.91 -18.02
N ILE A 71 -7.28 -1.71 -18.07
CA ILE A 71 -6.56 -0.45 -17.91
C ILE A 71 -7.25 0.33 -16.81
N GLU A 72 -6.48 0.76 -15.82
CA GLU A 72 -6.96 1.61 -14.76
C GLU A 72 -6.27 2.97 -14.83
N ILE A 73 -7.07 4.03 -14.87
CA ILE A 73 -6.55 5.38 -14.96
C ILE A 73 -6.79 6.18 -13.68
N PHE A 74 -5.81 6.97 -13.31
CA PHE A 74 -5.83 7.92 -12.20
C PHE A 74 -5.61 9.31 -12.76
N VAL A 75 -6.68 10.09 -12.91
CA VAL A 75 -6.63 11.38 -13.59
C VAL A 75 -6.57 12.51 -12.57
N HIS A 76 -5.56 13.35 -12.69
CA HIS A 76 -5.26 14.45 -11.79
C HIS A 76 -4.99 15.73 -12.56
N ASN A 77 -5.21 16.89 -11.92
CA ASN A 77 -4.62 18.14 -12.36
C ASN A 77 -3.38 18.47 -11.50
N LEU A 78 -2.67 19.55 -11.85
CA LEU A 78 -1.43 19.95 -11.18
C LEU A 78 -1.60 20.46 -9.72
N THR A 79 -2.83 20.52 -9.23
CA THR A 79 -3.13 20.82 -7.82
C THR A 79 -3.58 19.57 -7.07
N SER A 80 -4.46 18.78 -7.69
CA SER A 80 -5.08 17.65 -7.03
C SER A 80 -4.10 16.52 -6.69
N TYR A 81 -3.08 16.26 -7.51
CA TYR A 81 -2.09 15.23 -7.20
C TYR A 81 -1.36 15.50 -5.86
N LYS A 82 -1.13 16.77 -5.52
CA LYS A 82 -0.49 17.15 -4.24
C LYS A 82 -1.34 16.76 -3.04
N HIS A 83 -2.66 16.84 -3.18
CA HIS A 83 -3.57 16.38 -2.14
C HIS A 83 -3.44 14.86 -1.91
N PHE A 84 -3.35 14.07 -2.99
CA PHE A 84 -3.13 12.63 -2.88
C PHE A 84 -1.75 12.30 -2.31
N PHE A 85 -0.71 13.05 -2.68
CA PHE A 85 0.61 12.91 -2.04
C PHE A 85 0.55 13.17 -0.54
N ALA A 86 -0.19 14.19 -0.10
CA ALA A 86 -0.34 14.51 1.32
C ALA A 86 -1.14 13.42 2.06
N MET A 87 -2.21 12.88 1.46
CA MET A 87 -2.97 11.76 2.03
C MET A 87 -2.10 10.50 2.18
N ASP A 88 -1.43 10.09 1.11
CA ASP A 88 -0.53 8.93 1.09
C ASP A 88 0.59 9.08 2.15
N TYR A 89 1.11 10.31 2.32
CA TYR A 89 2.13 10.62 3.33
C TYR A 89 1.58 10.43 4.75
N LYS A 90 0.38 10.96 5.03
CA LYS A 90 -0.30 10.83 6.31
C LYS A 90 -0.64 9.38 6.63
N ASP A 91 -1.15 8.65 5.64
CA ASP A 91 -1.53 7.24 5.79
C ASP A 91 -0.31 6.30 5.75
N ALA A 92 0.89 6.84 5.52
CA ALA A 92 2.14 6.11 5.33
C ALA A 92 2.09 5.03 4.22
N LYS A 93 1.22 5.21 3.23
CA LYS A 93 1.02 4.32 2.08
C LYS A 93 1.32 5.04 0.78
N PRO A 94 2.58 5.15 0.35
CA PRO A 94 2.99 6.04 -0.73
C PRO A 94 2.65 5.48 -2.12
N SER A 95 1.38 5.18 -2.38
CA SER A 95 0.93 4.49 -3.59
C SER A 95 1.16 5.36 -4.83
N MET A 96 0.70 6.60 -4.81
CA MET A 96 0.81 7.50 -5.94
C MET A 96 2.27 7.96 -6.16
N GLN A 97 3.00 8.23 -5.07
CA GLN A 97 4.43 8.56 -5.17
C GLN A 97 5.23 7.44 -5.83
N ARG A 98 4.96 6.18 -5.49
CA ARG A 98 5.61 5.02 -6.12
C ARG A 98 5.23 4.91 -7.59
N MET A 99 3.95 4.98 -7.93
CA MET A 99 3.49 4.92 -9.32
C MET A 99 4.19 5.97 -10.19
N ILE A 100 4.28 7.20 -9.72
CA ILE A 100 4.92 8.27 -10.48
C ILE A 100 6.43 8.10 -10.52
N SER A 101 7.09 7.83 -9.39
CA SER A 101 8.56 7.76 -9.33
C SER A 101 9.15 6.64 -10.17
N GLU A 102 8.51 5.45 -10.15
CA GLU A 102 8.94 4.25 -10.87
C GLU A 102 8.45 4.22 -12.32
N GLY A 103 7.36 4.91 -12.62
CA GLY A 103 6.61 4.78 -13.86
C GLY A 103 7.37 5.20 -15.11
N ILE A 104 6.95 4.64 -16.25
CA ILE A 104 7.44 4.96 -17.59
C ILE A 104 6.65 6.13 -18.15
N ILE A 105 7.33 7.17 -18.62
CA ILE A 105 6.68 8.34 -19.22
C ILE A 105 6.10 7.94 -20.59
N LEU A 106 4.79 8.10 -20.76
CA LEU A 106 4.08 7.88 -22.02
C LEU A 106 3.92 9.19 -22.80
N LYS A 107 3.69 10.30 -22.07
CA LYS A 107 3.55 11.65 -22.63
C LYS A 107 4.03 12.67 -21.60
N ASP A 108 4.67 13.76 -22.07
CA ASP A 108 5.13 14.85 -21.20
C ASP A 108 5.19 16.18 -21.94
N GLU A 109 4.53 17.19 -21.41
CA GLU A 109 4.64 18.59 -21.82
C GLU A 109 5.63 19.38 -20.91
N GLY A 110 6.60 18.68 -20.29
CA GLY A 110 7.64 19.26 -19.45
C GLY A 110 7.28 19.33 -17.97
N ILE A 111 6.26 18.59 -17.52
CA ILE A 111 5.79 18.59 -16.12
C ILE A 111 6.25 17.36 -15.32
N ILE A 112 6.44 16.22 -15.99
CA ILE A 112 6.60 14.94 -15.30
C ILE A 112 7.89 14.85 -14.49
N ASP A 113 9.00 15.39 -15.00
CA ASP A 113 10.29 15.30 -14.29
C ASP A 113 10.24 15.98 -12.92
N SER A 114 9.58 17.14 -12.81
CA SER A 114 9.41 17.84 -11.54
C SER A 114 8.55 17.04 -10.54
N ILE A 115 7.47 16.42 -11.01
CA ILE A 115 6.57 15.62 -10.18
C ILE A 115 7.27 14.32 -9.74
N LYS A 116 8.04 13.67 -10.63
CA LYS A 116 8.86 12.49 -10.29
C LYS A 116 9.92 12.83 -9.24
N LYS A 117 10.54 14.01 -9.34
CA LYS A 117 11.51 14.48 -8.34
C LYS A 117 10.84 14.66 -6.98
N GLU A 118 9.70 15.36 -6.92
CA GLU A 118 8.91 15.53 -5.69
C GLU A 118 8.53 14.18 -5.08
N ALA A 119 8.01 13.24 -5.89
CA ALA A 119 7.67 11.90 -5.44
C ALA A 119 8.87 11.15 -4.82
N LYS A 120 10.03 11.21 -5.47
CA LYS A 120 11.27 10.58 -4.96
C LYS A 120 11.75 11.21 -3.66
N GLU A 121 11.65 12.53 -3.51
CA GLU A 121 12.02 13.24 -2.28
C GLU A 121 11.13 12.81 -1.11
N ILE A 122 9.81 12.71 -1.32
CA ILE A 122 8.87 12.23 -0.32
C ILE A 122 9.18 10.77 0.06
N LEU A 123 9.38 9.89 -0.92
CA LEU A 123 9.70 8.50 -0.67
C LEU A 123 10.98 8.32 0.14
N LYS A 124 12.01 9.14 -0.15
CA LYS A 124 13.28 9.13 0.57
C LYS A 124 13.17 9.65 2.00
N LYS A 125 12.29 10.61 2.24
CA LYS A 125 12.07 11.18 3.57
C LYS A 125 11.50 10.17 4.56
N GLY A 126 10.74 9.20 4.09
CA GLY A 126 9.97 8.29 4.93
C GLY A 126 8.60 8.89 5.31
N PRO A 127 7.75 8.09 5.99
CA PRO A 127 6.45 8.55 6.48
C PRO A 127 6.58 9.55 7.62
N GLU A 128 5.48 10.20 7.97
CA GLU A 128 5.38 11.01 9.17
C GLU A 128 5.67 10.15 10.42
N GLU A 129 6.53 10.64 11.31
CA GLU A 129 6.84 9.91 12.55
C GLU A 129 5.62 9.87 13.48
N TRP A 130 5.41 8.74 14.13
CA TRP A 130 4.40 8.65 15.17
C TRP A 130 4.84 9.39 16.44
N THR A 131 3.92 10.10 17.04
CA THR A 131 4.08 10.65 18.37
C THR A 131 4.10 9.54 19.43
N GLU A 132 4.61 9.84 20.65
CA GLU A 132 4.54 8.92 21.76
C GLU A 132 3.11 8.48 22.11
N GLU A 133 2.14 9.39 21.94
CA GLU A 133 0.71 9.11 22.14
C GLU A 133 0.19 8.12 21.09
N GLU A 134 0.52 8.29 19.82
CA GLU A 134 0.15 7.35 18.76
C GLU A 134 0.76 5.97 18.99
N VAL A 135 2.03 5.89 19.37
CA VAL A 135 2.70 4.63 19.75
C VAL A 135 1.97 3.97 20.91
N MET A 136 1.61 4.72 21.95
CA MET A 136 0.86 4.22 23.10
C MET A 136 -0.52 3.67 22.69
N ILE A 137 -1.25 4.39 21.84
CA ILE A 137 -2.56 3.97 21.32
C ILE A 137 -2.43 2.68 20.51
N LYS A 138 -1.47 2.60 19.61
CA LYS A 138 -1.25 1.40 18.78
C LYS A 138 -0.84 0.20 19.63
N ARG A 139 0.02 0.41 20.61
CA ARG A 139 0.44 -0.61 21.57
C ARG A 139 -0.74 -1.18 22.36
N TYR A 140 -1.68 -0.32 22.79
CA TYR A 140 -2.90 -0.78 23.45
C TYR A 140 -3.74 -1.67 22.53
N PHE A 141 -4.02 -1.24 21.31
CA PHE A 141 -4.84 -2.03 20.37
C PHE A 141 -4.18 -3.35 19.94
N ILE A 142 -2.84 -3.40 19.88
CA ILE A 142 -2.13 -4.66 19.67
C ILE A 142 -2.28 -5.58 20.89
N THR A 143 -2.20 -5.03 22.11
CA THR A 143 -2.40 -5.79 23.34
C THR A 143 -3.79 -6.40 23.39
N ASP A 144 -4.83 -5.60 23.10
CA ASP A 144 -6.22 -6.00 23.07
C ASP A 144 -6.46 -7.14 22.06
N ALA A 145 -5.98 -6.97 20.83
CA ALA A 145 -6.07 -7.99 19.79
C ALA A 145 -5.27 -9.28 20.16
N LEU A 146 -4.13 -9.13 20.83
CA LEU A 146 -3.32 -10.26 21.28
C LEU A 146 -4.01 -11.04 22.40
N ASP A 147 -4.64 -10.35 23.35
CA ASP A 147 -5.39 -10.98 24.45
C ASP A 147 -6.62 -11.72 23.89
N ASP A 148 -7.34 -11.13 22.93
CA ASP A 148 -8.41 -11.80 22.19
C ASP A 148 -7.88 -13.05 21.45
N PHE A 149 -6.73 -12.93 20.80
CA PHE A 149 -6.11 -14.06 20.09
C PHE A 149 -5.75 -15.21 21.03
N ILE A 150 -5.17 -14.90 22.19
CA ILE A 150 -4.80 -15.89 23.23
C ILE A 150 -6.05 -16.57 23.78
N GLY A 151 -7.08 -15.81 24.13
CA GLY A 151 -8.33 -16.31 24.75
C GLY A 151 -9.25 -17.04 23.78
N CYS A 152 -9.14 -16.82 22.48
CA CYS A 152 -10.05 -17.37 21.48
C CYS A 152 -9.90 -18.89 21.32
N ASN A 153 -11.00 -19.65 21.53
CA ASN A 153 -11.05 -21.09 21.30
C ASN A 153 -11.80 -21.48 20.03
N ASN A 154 -12.41 -20.51 19.35
CA ASN A 154 -13.12 -20.70 18.10
C ASN A 154 -12.17 -20.50 16.92
N ARG A 155 -11.94 -21.56 16.13
CA ARG A 155 -11.04 -21.51 14.98
C ARG A 155 -11.41 -20.44 13.95
N ALA A 156 -12.70 -20.29 13.65
CA ALA A 156 -13.15 -19.30 12.67
C ALA A 156 -12.87 -17.87 13.14
N GLU A 157 -13.18 -17.55 14.40
CA GLU A 157 -12.88 -16.24 14.99
C GLU A 157 -11.37 -16.01 15.07
N GLY A 158 -10.59 -17.01 15.49
CA GLY A 158 -9.17 -16.94 15.60
C GLY A 158 -8.46 -16.60 14.28
N ILE A 159 -8.98 -17.04 13.14
CA ILE A 159 -8.46 -16.66 11.80
C ILE A 159 -8.58 -15.15 11.58
N PHE A 160 -9.72 -14.55 11.92
CA PHE A 160 -9.93 -13.11 11.71
C PHE A 160 -9.17 -12.26 12.73
N ILE A 161 -9.07 -12.71 13.98
CA ILE A 161 -8.24 -12.05 15.00
C ILE A 161 -6.77 -12.05 14.56
N ALA A 162 -6.26 -13.19 14.09
CA ALA A 162 -4.89 -13.30 13.57
C ALA A 162 -4.63 -12.36 12.40
N ASN A 163 -5.60 -12.23 11.48
CA ASN A 163 -5.47 -11.30 10.36
C ASN A 163 -5.39 -9.84 10.84
N SER A 164 -6.25 -9.45 11.79
CA SER A 164 -6.20 -8.11 12.39
C SER A 164 -4.88 -7.87 13.13
N LEU A 165 -4.40 -8.87 13.86
CA LEU A 165 -3.12 -8.79 14.56
C LEU A 165 -1.94 -8.67 13.59
N ALA A 166 -1.97 -9.39 12.46
CA ALA A 166 -0.96 -9.24 11.41
C ALA A 166 -0.92 -7.83 10.84
N ASP A 167 -2.10 -7.22 10.60
CA ASP A 167 -2.20 -5.83 10.13
C ASP A 167 -1.68 -4.83 11.16
N LEU A 168 -1.97 -5.02 12.44
CA LEU A 168 -1.50 -4.14 13.52
C LEU A 168 0.02 -4.25 13.74
N VAL A 169 0.53 -5.49 13.80
CA VAL A 169 1.95 -5.75 14.08
C VAL A 169 2.84 -5.23 12.95
N HIS A 170 2.49 -5.49 11.67
CA HIS A 170 3.32 -5.00 10.56
C HIS A 170 3.32 -3.47 10.49
N GLU A 171 2.17 -2.82 10.70
CA GLU A 171 2.09 -1.36 10.75
C GLU A 171 2.96 -0.81 11.88
N PHE A 172 2.86 -1.39 13.08
CA PHE A 172 3.61 -0.95 14.25
C PHE A 172 5.12 -1.02 14.03
N VAL A 173 5.61 -2.17 13.56
CA VAL A 173 7.04 -2.37 13.28
C VAL A 173 7.54 -1.36 12.24
N LEU A 174 6.83 -1.20 11.13
CA LEU A 174 7.27 -0.31 10.07
C LEU A 174 7.24 1.15 10.51
N ARG A 175 6.16 1.60 11.14
CA ARG A 175 5.98 2.99 11.52
C ARG A 175 6.93 3.43 12.63
N THR A 176 7.15 2.57 13.64
CA THR A 176 8.10 2.87 14.74
C THR A 176 9.56 2.87 14.29
N ASN A 177 9.84 2.29 13.12
CA ASN A 177 11.17 2.31 12.50
C ASN A 177 11.29 3.29 11.32
N GLY A 178 10.28 4.16 11.07
CA GLY A 178 10.32 5.18 10.02
C GLY A 178 10.11 4.65 8.60
N TYR A 179 9.50 3.47 8.45
CA TYR A 179 9.24 2.85 7.16
C TYR A 179 7.78 3.03 6.70
N TRP A 180 7.63 3.11 5.36
CA TRP A 180 6.33 3.09 4.71
C TRP A 180 5.66 1.74 4.90
N ILE A 181 4.34 1.75 5.11
CA ILE A 181 3.55 0.53 5.21
C ILE A 181 2.97 0.13 3.85
N GLY A 182 2.34 -1.04 3.81
CA GLY A 182 1.65 -1.57 2.65
C GLY A 182 0.27 -2.11 2.99
N SER A 183 -0.45 -2.51 1.96
CA SER A 183 -1.69 -3.27 2.09
C SER A 183 -1.63 -4.50 1.20
N SER A 184 -2.31 -5.61 1.59
CA SER A 184 -2.31 -6.86 0.82
C SER A 184 -0.87 -7.33 0.52
N LYS A 185 -0.53 -7.63 -0.74
CA LYS A 185 0.82 -8.07 -1.15
C LYS A 185 1.95 -7.08 -0.79
N TRP A 186 1.62 -5.81 -0.60
CA TRP A 186 2.60 -4.78 -0.25
C TRP A 186 3.06 -4.82 1.21
N ILE A 187 2.33 -5.51 2.10
CA ILE A 187 2.76 -5.77 3.48
C ILE A 187 4.11 -6.46 3.48
N ILE A 188 4.21 -7.59 2.79
CA ILE A 188 5.45 -8.38 2.72
C ILE A 188 6.57 -7.64 1.99
N ARG A 189 6.24 -6.84 0.98
CA ARG A 189 7.24 -6.00 0.28
C ARG A 189 7.81 -4.91 1.18
N ALA A 190 6.97 -4.27 1.98
CA ALA A 190 7.39 -3.25 2.94
C ALA A 190 8.23 -3.86 4.07
N LEU A 191 7.81 -4.98 4.63
CA LEU A 191 8.57 -5.71 5.65
C LEU A 191 9.94 -6.17 5.13
N LYS A 192 10.03 -6.72 3.91
CA LYS A 192 11.32 -7.11 3.30
C LYS A 192 12.26 -5.93 3.08
N HIS A 193 11.70 -4.74 2.82
CA HIS A 193 12.50 -3.53 2.69
C HIS A 193 13.05 -3.06 4.04
N TYR A 194 12.33 -3.31 5.12
CA TYR A 194 12.76 -3.04 6.49
C TYR A 194 13.79 -4.06 6.96
N ASP A 195 13.41 -5.34 7.04
CA ASP A 195 14.27 -6.44 7.51
C ASP A 195 13.79 -7.78 6.94
N VAL A 196 14.67 -8.46 6.20
CA VAL A 196 14.35 -9.75 5.55
C VAL A 196 14.14 -10.85 6.59
N LYS A 197 14.98 -10.89 7.64
CA LYS A 197 14.89 -11.93 8.70
C LYS A 197 13.59 -11.78 9.48
N PHE A 198 13.26 -10.57 9.92
CA PHE A 198 11.98 -10.30 10.56
C PHE A 198 10.80 -10.69 9.67
N THR A 199 10.90 -10.42 8.37
CA THR A 199 9.83 -10.80 7.42
C THR A 199 9.63 -12.31 7.36
N GLU A 200 10.71 -13.09 7.37
CA GLU A 200 10.64 -14.56 7.37
C GLU A 200 10.00 -15.06 8.65
N GLU A 201 10.39 -14.54 9.82
CA GLU A 201 9.80 -14.85 11.12
C GLU A 201 8.31 -14.49 11.19
N PHE A 202 7.94 -13.31 10.65
CA PHE A 202 6.55 -12.86 10.56
C PHE A 202 5.70 -13.81 9.69
N ILE A 203 6.18 -14.18 8.49
CA ILE A 203 5.47 -15.10 7.60
C ILE A 203 5.34 -16.46 8.29
N GLU A 204 6.41 -16.99 8.87
CA GLU A 204 6.41 -18.30 9.52
C GLU A 204 5.40 -18.36 10.68
N ALA A 205 5.33 -17.31 11.51
CA ALA A 205 4.43 -17.26 12.66
C ALA A 205 2.96 -17.36 12.23
N PHE A 206 2.53 -16.52 11.29
CA PHE A 206 1.15 -16.51 10.84
C PHE A 206 0.79 -17.71 9.96
N ASP A 207 1.68 -18.16 9.06
CA ASP A 207 1.48 -19.35 8.22
C ASP A 207 1.35 -20.62 9.09
N ASN A 208 2.19 -20.77 10.13
CA ASN A 208 2.05 -21.85 11.09
C ASN A 208 0.66 -21.84 11.75
N PHE A 209 0.22 -20.69 12.26
CA PHE A 209 -1.10 -20.57 12.86
C PHE A 209 -2.21 -20.92 11.87
N TYR A 210 -2.16 -20.43 10.64
CA TYR A 210 -3.17 -20.71 9.64
C TYR A 210 -3.21 -22.19 9.23
N LYS A 211 -2.10 -22.93 9.30
CA LYS A 211 -2.02 -24.35 8.98
C LYS A 211 -2.42 -25.24 10.15
N THR A 212 -1.96 -24.93 11.34
CA THR A 212 -2.02 -25.85 12.50
C THR A 212 -3.00 -25.40 13.59
N GLY A 213 -3.24 -24.10 13.72
CA GLY A 213 -3.96 -23.50 14.84
C GLY A 213 -3.08 -23.19 16.06
N GLU A 214 -1.78 -23.51 15.99
CA GLU A 214 -0.83 -23.19 17.08
C GLU A 214 -0.56 -21.69 17.14
N LYS A 215 -0.71 -21.12 18.33
CA LYS A 215 -0.67 -19.66 18.57
C LYS A 215 0.70 -19.13 18.96
N GLU A 216 1.54 -20.00 19.48
CA GLU A 216 2.78 -19.68 20.19
C GLU A 216 3.68 -18.71 19.42
N LYS A 217 3.93 -18.98 18.13
CA LYS A 217 4.83 -18.14 17.32
C LYS A 217 4.29 -16.73 17.09
N VAL A 218 2.97 -16.59 16.90
CA VAL A 218 2.33 -15.28 16.75
C VAL A 218 2.41 -14.49 18.04
N ILE A 219 2.17 -15.15 19.19
CA ILE A 219 2.27 -14.54 20.52
C ILE A 219 3.69 -14.04 20.76
N GLN A 220 4.69 -14.90 20.60
CA GLN A 220 6.11 -14.56 20.81
C GLN A 220 6.57 -13.42 19.89
N LEU A 221 6.22 -13.47 18.60
CA LEU A 221 6.54 -12.39 17.65
C LEU A 221 5.95 -11.05 18.10
N THR A 222 4.68 -11.06 18.51
CA THR A 222 3.99 -9.83 18.95
C THR A 222 4.61 -9.27 20.23
N GLU A 223 4.96 -10.12 21.17
CA GLU A 223 5.64 -9.72 22.43
C GLU A 223 7.02 -9.11 22.17
N ILE A 224 7.83 -9.74 21.30
CA ILE A 224 9.14 -9.20 20.88
C ILE A 224 8.99 -7.81 20.24
N VAL A 225 7.96 -7.60 19.42
CA VAL A 225 7.69 -6.30 18.78
C VAL A 225 7.31 -5.23 19.80
N LEU A 226 6.57 -5.59 20.84
CA LEU A 226 6.13 -4.64 21.89
C LEU A 226 7.19 -4.36 22.96
N GLU A 227 8.14 -5.26 23.16
CA GLU A 227 9.14 -5.18 24.23
C GLU A 227 9.92 -3.86 24.29
N PRO A 228 10.46 -3.31 23.16
CA PRO A 228 11.20 -2.05 23.17
C PRO A 228 10.37 -0.85 23.63
N PHE A 229 9.04 -0.99 23.58
CA PHE A 229 8.08 0.07 23.93
C PHE A 229 7.44 -0.16 25.32
N GLY A 230 7.97 -1.12 26.11
CA GLY A 230 7.51 -1.46 27.46
C GLY A 230 6.48 -2.59 27.50
N GLY A 231 6.44 -3.47 26.47
CA GLY A 231 5.60 -4.66 26.41
C GLY A 231 4.10 -4.37 26.22
N ARG A 232 3.23 -5.25 26.66
CA ARG A 232 1.77 -5.08 26.59
C ARG A 232 1.32 -3.85 27.40
N LEU A 233 0.23 -3.22 26.98
CA LEU A 233 -0.35 -2.07 27.67
C LEU A 233 -1.87 -2.27 27.85
N PHE A 234 -2.31 -2.40 29.07
CA PHE A 234 -3.73 -2.40 29.43
C PHE A 234 -3.99 -1.38 30.55
N GLU A 235 -3.37 -1.56 31.72
CA GLU A 235 -3.53 -0.64 32.83
C GLU A 235 -2.87 0.72 32.55
N GLY A 236 -3.58 1.79 32.89
CA GLY A 236 -3.12 3.17 32.67
C GLY A 236 -3.41 3.73 31.27
N PHE A 237 -3.94 2.94 30.35
CA PHE A 237 -4.39 3.45 29.06
C PHE A 237 -5.65 4.34 29.24
N SER A 238 -5.67 5.46 28.53
CA SER A 238 -6.82 6.35 28.45
C SER A 238 -6.87 7.05 27.12
N LEU A 239 -8.01 7.03 26.47
CA LEU A 239 -8.27 7.70 25.20
C LEU A 239 -9.49 8.62 25.32
N GLY A 240 -9.36 9.86 24.83
CA GLY A 240 -10.47 10.83 24.84
C GLY A 240 -10.84 11.39 26.22
N LYS A 241 -10.03 11.11 27.26
CA LYS A 241 -10.23 11.69 28.60
C LYS A 241 -9.59 13.10 28.62
N GLU A 242 -10.45 14.10 28.77
CA GLU A 242 -9.96 15.46 29.01
C GLU A 242 -9.21 15.53 30.36
N LYS A 243 -8.01 16.09 30.34
CA LYS A 243 -7.31 16.45 31.59
C LYS A 243 -7.98 17.70 32.14
N LEU A 244 -8.61 17.57 33.32
CA LEU A 244 -9.14 18.69 34.08
C LEU A 244 -8.01 19.60 34.57
#